data_bdb606d393b2b2b08cad7dc26a80ce87
#
_entry.id   bdb606d393b2b2b08cad7dc26a80ce87
#
_cell.length_a   1.000
_cell.length_b   1.000
_cell.length_c   1.000
_cell.angle_alpha   90.00
_cell.angle_beta   90.00
_cell.angle_gamma   90.00
#
_symmetry.space_group_name_H-M   'P 1'
#
loop_
_entity.id
_entity.type
_entity.pdbx_description
1 polymer ?
#
loop_
_entity_poly.entity_id
_entity_poly.type
_entity_poly.pdbx_seq_one_letter_code
_entity_poly.pdbx_strand_id
1 'polypeptide(L)'
;MNAPIDISAVVLQTERLTLRPWRETDLEDFYAYASVDGVGQMAGWTPHKDKAESQSILSRFIAGKHVFALEHRGRVIGSLGIEKYNEAHYPELENLRGREIGYVLSKAYWGRGLMPEAVKAVIRYLFDTVQLDFILVGHFDWNRQSARVIEKCGFQYIKSCPYETAYGTVEHSEESILYRPHFMEGVPYLNDTQLVQQIYSRSDESSRLTQTKASKVEFLTTVKYIEKYLTPGMKILDIGAGAGVYSFYFSRKGYQVEALELADSNIAAFRAQLTPEDTVVLHQGNALDLSRFRDDSFDIVLLFGPLYHLHSEDDKLRCIAEAKRVCKPGGKLFFAFLSNDMVILTMFSQRPDYFINGDYDKDRFRCDDFPFVFSTPQDCRALLQRADVKILHEVAADGMSELLKAKINEMDEKSFAQYLRFQEYLCEKPEFLGASNHLLFVAEKETSPETR
;
A
#
# COMPACT_ATOMS: atom_id res chain seq x y z
N MET A 1 15.55 -16.90 12.52
CA MET A 1 15.35 -18.38 12.62
C MET A 1 14.56 -18.89 11.42
N ASN A 2 14.98 -19.99 10.83
CA ASN A 2 14.27 -20.66 9.75
C ASN A 2 12.95 -21.27 10.24
N ALA A 3 11.80 -20.72 9.83
CA ALA A 3 10.48 -21.23 10.21
C ALA A 3 10.22 -22.62 9.57
N PRO A 4 9.47 -23.54 10.20
CA PRO A 4 9.09 -24.79 9.57
C PRO A 4 8.15 -24.56 8.39
N ILE A 5 8.33 -25.32 7.29
CA ILE A 5 7.50 -25.25 6.08
C ILE A 5 7.04 -26.66 5.70
N ASP A 6 5.77 -26.83 5.45
CA ASP A 6 5.18 -28.01 4.81
C ASP A 6 4.03 -27.57 3.89
N ILE A 7 4.24 -27.65 2.58
CA ILE A 7 3.25 -27.26 1.58
C ILE A 7 2.47 -28.46 1.03
N SER A 8 2.57 -29.65 1.61
CA SER A 8 1.99 -30.90 1.06
C SER A 8 0.48 -30.84 0.82
N ALA A 9 -0.24 -29.97 1.55
CA ALA A 9 -1.68 -29.73 1.41
C ALA A 9 -2.02 -28.34 0.86
N VAL A 10 -1.02 -27.56 0.38
CA VAL A 10 -1.20 -26.17 -0.02
C VAL A 10 -1.34 -26.07 -1.53
N VAL A 11 -2.43 -25.42 -1.98
CA VAL A 11 -2.64 -25.05 -3.38
C VAL A 11 -2.97 -23.55 -3.42
N LEU A 12 -2.17 -22.76 -4.15
CA LEU A 12 -2.40 -21.35 -4.35
C LEU A 12 -2.90 -21.13 -5.78
N GLN A 13 -4.01 -20.43 -5.92
CA GLN A 13 -4.57 -20.05 -7.21
C GLN A 13 -4.28 -18.59 -7.50
N THR A 14 -3.85 -18.30 -8.72
CA THR A 14 -3.70 -16.94 -9.24
C THR A 14 -4.56 -16.78 -10.50
N GLU A 15 -4.52 -15.65 -11.15
CA GLU A 15 -5.25 -15.42 -12.41
C GLU A 15 -4.87 -16.44 -13.50
N ARG A 16 -3.57 -16.79 -13.58
CA ARG A 16 -3.04 -17.62 -14.68
C ARG A 16 -2.35 -18.89 -14.25
N LEU A 17 -2.02 -19.04 -12.93
CA LEU A 17 -1.22 -20.14 -12.42
C LEU A 17 -1.92 -20.88 -11.28
N THR A 18 -1.61 -22.18 -11.17
CA THR A 18 -1.84 -23.00 -9.97
C THR A 18 -0.47 -23.37 -9.39
N LEU A 19 -0.18 -22.93 -8.16
CA LEU A 19 0.99 -23.36 -7.42
C LEU A 19 0.58 -24.50 -6.49
N ARG A 20 1.19 -25.66 -6.67
CA ARG A 20 0.81 -26.89 -5.94
C ARG A 20 2.02 -27.75 -5.60
N PRO A 21 1.87 -28.73 -4.70
CA PRO A 21 2.90 -29.75 -4.49
C PRO A 21 3.22 -30.51 -5.79
N TRP A 22 4.48 -30.93 -5.91
CA TRP A 22 4.92 -31.79 -7.00
C TRP A 22 4.29 -33.17 -6.95
N ARG A 23 4.13 -33.80 -8.11
CA ARG A 23 3.63 -35.16 -8.30
C ARG A 23 4.60 -35.97 -9.14
N GLU A 24 4.64 -37.27 -8.96
CA GLU A 24 5.46 -38.18 -9.78
C GLU A 24 5.13 -38.03 -11.29
N THR A 25 3.89 -37.71 -11.62
CA THR A 25 3.42 -37.50 -12.99
C THR A 25 3.97 -36.22 -13.64
N ASP A 26 4.64 -35.33 -12.92
CA ASP A 26 5.18 -34.07 -13.45
C ASP A 26 6.55 -34.22 -14.10
N LEU A 27 7.13 -35.44 -14.11
CA LEU A 27 8.48 -35.70 -14.59
C LEU A 27 8.75 -35.19 -16.01
N GLU A 28 7.80 -35.44 -16.92
CA GLU A 28 7.95 -35.03 -18.33
C GLU A 28 8.05 -33.52 -18.48
N ASP A 29 7.16 -32.79 -17.84
CA ASP A 29 7.15 -31.33 -17.86
C ASP A 29 8.38 -30.76 -17.14
N PHE A 30 8.79 -31.38 -16.03
CA PHE A 30 9.99 -30.99 -15.30
C PHE A 30 11.25 -31.13 -16.14
N TYR A 31 11.48 -32.29 -16.73
CA TYR A 31 12.61 -32.51 -17.62
C TYR A 31 12.59 -31.59 -18.83
N ALA A 32 11.41 -31.33 -19.40
CA ALA A 32 11.26 -30.50 -20.59
C ALA A 32 11.78 -29.06 -20.39
N TYR A 33 11.67 -28.47 -19.21
CA TYR A 33 12.27 -27.16 -18.97
C TYR A 33 13.62 -27.20 -18.28
N ALA A 34 13.87 -28.18 -17.39
CA ALA A 34 15.10 -28.26 -16.63
C ALA A 34 16.33 -28.71 -17.46
N SER A 35 16.08 -29.39 -18.60
CA SER A 35 17.15 -29.76 -19.55
C SER A 35 17.53 -28.63 -20.53
N VAL A 36 16.80 -27.50 -20.50
CA VAL A 36 17.05 -26.41 -21.47
C VAL A 36 18.23 -25.56 -20.99
N ASP A 37 19.18 -25.38 -21.90
CA ASP A 37 20.34 -24.51 -21.65
C ASP A 37 19.93 -23.06 -21.34
N GLY A 38 20.55 -22.47 -20.34
CA GLY A 38 20.27 -21.13 -19.85
C GLY A 38 19.10 -21.05 -18.86
N VAL A 39 18.42 -22.16 -18.51
CA VAL A 39 17.39 -22.17 -17.46
C VAL A 39 18.00 -22.39 -16.09
N GLY A 40 18.71 -23.49 -15.89
CA GLY A 40 19.32 -23.84 -14.63
C GLY A 40 20.42 -22.87 -14.20
N GLN A 41 21.20 -22.39 -15.14
CA GLN A 41 22.31 -21.48 -14.87
C GLN A 41 21.85 -20.16 -14.24
N MET A 42 20.61 -19.72 -14.51
CA MET A 42 20.01 -18.55 -13.86
C MET A 42 19.83 -18.74 -12.33
N ALA A 43 19.87 -19.98 -11.86
CA ALA A 43 19.71 -20.35 -10.45
C ALA A 43 20.89 -21.20 -9.92
N GLY A 44 22.05 -21.18 -10.61
CA GLY A 44 23.30 -21.78 -10.15
C GLY A 44 23.43 -23.28 -10.35
N TRP A 45 22.60 -23.92 -11.20
CA TRP A 45 22.69 -25.35 -11.50
C TRP A 45 22.75 -25.65 -13.01
N THR A 46 23.31 -26.82 -13.36
CA THR A 46 23.48 -27.26 -14.75
C THR A 46 22.17 -27.82 -15.33
N PRO A 47 21.93 -27.69 -16.65
CA PRO A 47 20.82 -28.39 -17.29
C PRO A 47 20.83 -29.88 -16.97
N HIS A 48 19.65 -30.46 -16.72
CA HIS A 48 19.52 -31.88 -16.42
C HIS A 48 19.95 -32.74 -17.62
N LYS A 49 20.82 -33.68 -17.40
CA LYS A 49 21.40 -34.53 -18.44
C LYS A 49 20.40 -35.50 -19.05
N ASP A 50 19.54 -36.06 -18.19
CA ASP A 50 18.53 -37.03 -18.56
C ASP A 50 17.35 -37.02 -17.58
N LYS A 51 16.33 -37.84 -17.88
CA LYS A 51 15.14 -37.96 -17.04
C LYS A 51 15.43 -38.63 -15.69
N ALA A 52 16.48 -39.46 -15.58
CA ALA A 52 16.83 -40.10 -14.32
C ALA A 52 17.32 -39.06 -13.31
N GLU A 53 18.11 -38.09 -13.76
CA GLU A 53 18.53 -36.95 -12.93
C GLU A 53 17.28 -36.12 -12.51
N SER A 54 16.39 -35.79 -13.45
CA SER A 54 15.13 -35.09 -13.14
C SER A 54 14.28 -35.86 -12.15
N GLN A 55 14.13 -37.18 -12.29
CA GLN A 55 13.40 -38.03 -11.37
C GLN A 55 13.99 -37.97 -9.95
N SER A 56 15.30 -38.01 -9.83
CA SER A 56 15.99 -37.91 -8.52
C SER A 56 15.69 -36.57 -7.83
N ILE A 57 15.69 -35.48 -8.58
CA ILE A 57 15.39 -34.14 -8.07
C ILE A 57 13.89 -33.99 -7.74
N LEU A 58 13.01 -34.50 -8.61
CA LEU A 58 11.57 -34.52 -8.38
C LEU A 58 11.22 -35.26 -7.07
N SER A 59 11.82 -36.41 -6.85
CA SER A 59 11.61 -37.18 -5.61
C SER A 59 12.06 -36.39 -4.36
N ARG A 60 13.14 -35.60 -4.48
CA ARG A 60 13.58 -34.69 -3.40
C ARG A 60 12.59 -33.54 -3.16
N PHE A 61 11.99 -32.97 -4.21
CA PHE A 61 10.97 -31.92 -4.08
C PHE A 61 9.72 -32.46 -3.39
N ILE A 62 9.26 -33.66 -3.78
CA ILE A 62 8.11 -34.33 -3.16
C ILE A 62 8.36 -34.63 -1.68
N ALA A 63 9.52 -35.20 -1.37
CA ALA A 63 9.90 -35.56 0.01
C ALA A 63 10.15 -34.32 0.89
N GLY A 64 10.75 -33.26 0.32
CA GLY A 64 11.11 -32.01 1.03
C GLY A 64 9.93 -31.12 1.38
N LYS A 65 8.82 -31.19 0.63
CA LYS A 65 7.56 -30.48 0.89
C LYS A 65 7.68 -28.96 1.04
N HIS A 66 8.63 -28.35 0.35
CA HIS A 66 8.88 -26.90 0.42
C HIS A 66 9.04 -26.25 -0.95
N VAL A 67 8.84 -27.00 -2.06
CA VAL A 67 8.93 -26.49 -3.43
C VAL A 67 7.60 -26.65 -4.14
N PHE A 68 7.05 -25.55 -4.64
CA PHE A 68 5.85 -25.55 -5.48
C PHE A 68 6.19 -25.87 -6.94
N ALA A 69 5.36 -26.67 -7.59
CA ALA A 69 5.24 -26.76 -9.03
C ALA A 69 4.36 -25.60 -9.51
N LEU A 70 4.82 -24.87 -10.54
CA LEU A 70 4.06 -23.80 -11.19
C LEU A 70 3.32 -24.38 -12.41
N GLU A 71 2.02 -24.61 -12.25
CA GLU A 71 1.18 -25.13 -13.32
C GLU A 71 0.47 -24.01 -14.08
N HIS A 72 0.57 -24.05 -15.41
CA HIS A 72 -0.11 -23.15 -16.32
C HIS A 72 -0.84 -23.97 -17.40
N ARG A 73 -2.18 -23.87 -17.44
CA ARG A 73 -3.03 -24.62 -18.41
C ARG A 73 -2.74 -26.12 -18.45
N GLY A 74 -2.60 -26.74 -17.27
CA GLY A 74 -2.40 -28.18 -17.11
C GLY A 74 -0.96 -28.67 -17.36
N ARG A 75 0.02 -27.76 -17.52
CA ARG A 75 1.45 -28.08 -17.66
C ARG A 75 2.28 -27.44 -16.57
N VAL A 76 3.25 -28.15 -16.02
CA VAL A 76 4.22 -27.58 -15.10
C VAL A 76 5.29 -26.84 -15.90
N ILE A 77 5.43 -25.55 -15.66
CA ILE A 77 6.29 -24.65 -16.43
C ILE A 77 7.45 -24.06 -15.59
N GLY A 78 7.55 -24.42 -14.33
CA GLY A 78 8.58 -23.91 -13.42
C GLY A 78 8.40 -24.39 -12.00
N SER A 79 9.25 -23.88 -11.12
CA SER A 79 9.25 -24.18 -9.69
C SER A 79 9.50 -22.93 -8.86
N LEU A 80 8.97 -22.92 -7.63
CA LEU A 80 9.29 -21.94 -6.61
C LEU A 80 9.52 -22.67 -5.28
N GLY A 81 10.75 -22.59 -4.77
CA GLY A 81 11.17 -23.17 -3.50
C GLY A 81 11.09 -22.17 -2.36
N ILE A 82 10.80 -22.68 -1.15
CA ILE A 82 10.85 -21.94 0.11
C ILE A 82 11.98 -22.55 0.93
N GLU A 83 13.18 -22.07 0.69
CA GLU A 83 14.42 -22.65 1.17
C GLU A 83 14.79 -22.15 2.57
N LYS A 84 15.76 -22.83 3.19
CA LYS A 84 16.41 -22.32 4.39
C LYS A 84 17.49 -21.32 3.98
N TYR A 85 17.47 -20.14 4.58
CA TYR A 85 18.59 -19.20 4.46
C TYR A 85 19.71 -19.57 5.45
N ASN A 86 20.93 -19.13 5.17
CA ASN A 86 22.06 -19.30 6.08
C ASN A 86 21.99 -18.26 7.21
N GLU A 87 21.53 -18.67 8.39
CA GLU A 87 21.34 -17.80 9.55
C GLU A 87 22.65 -17.09 9.97
N ALA A 88 23.81 -17.72 9.76
CA ALA A 88 25.10 -17.10 10.10
C ALA A 88 25.46 -15.88 9.24
N HIS A 89 24.87 -15.75 8.06
CA HIS A 89 25.07 -14.60 7.18
C HIS A 89 24.20 -13.39 7.55
N TYR A 90 23.22 -13.56 8.48
CA TYR A 90 22.22 -12.57 8.84
C TYR A 90 22.00 -12.54 10.38
N PRO A 91 23.04 -12.21 11.16
CA PRO A 91 22.92 -12.17 12.63
C PRO A 91 21.89 -11.15 13.12
N GLU A 92 21.63 -10.10 12.34
CA GLU A 92 20.60 -9.08 12.60
C GLU A 92 19.18 -9.63 12.55
N LEU A 93 18.95 -10.80 11.93
CA LEU A 93 17.67 -11.45 11.79
C LEU A 93 17.46 -12.60 12.79
N GLU A 94 18.34 -12.77 13.79
CA GLU A 94 18.36 -13.92 14.71
C GLU A 94 17.01 -14.18 15.40
N ASN A 95 16.31 -13.12 15.81
CA ASN A 95 15.04 -13.22 16.55
C ASN A 95 13.80 -13.25 15.65
N LEU A 96 13.99 -13.16 14.34
CA LEU A 96 12.92 -13.12 13.36
C LEU A 96 12.73 -14.46 12.67
N ARG A 97 11.48 -14.78 12.30
CA ARG A 97 11.11 -15.99 11.56
C ARG A 97 11.14 -15.70 10.07
N GLY A 98 12.02 -16.37 9.35
CA GLY A 98 12.18 -16.10 7.93
C GLY A 98 12.40 -17.34 7.09
N ARG A 99 12.42 -17.15 5.79
CA ARG A 99 12.80 -18.10 4.76
C ARG A 99 13.40 -17.37 3.56
N GLU A 100 14.09 -18.11 2.73
CA GLU A 100 14.56 -17.65 1.43
C GLU A 100 13.69 -18.27 0.33
N ILE A 101 13.38 -17.53 -0.72
CA ILE A 101 12.69 -18.08 -1.89
C ILE A 101 13.63 -18.13 -3.09
N GLY A 102 13.52 -19.23 -3.82
CA GLY A 102 14.21 -19.40 -5.10
C GLY A 102 13.23 -19.87 -6.16
N TYR A 103 13.41 -19.43 -7.41
CA TYR A 103 12.47 -19.78 -8.47
C TYR A 103 13.13 -19.98 -9.83
N VAL A 104 12.51 -20.80 -10.64
CA VAL A 104 12.90 -21.06 -12.03
C VAL A 104 11.66 -21.14 -12.90
N LEU A 105 11.73 -20.59 -14.10
CA LEU A 105 10.66 -20.63 -15.09
C LEU A 105 11.18 -21.13 -16.43
N SER A 106 10.43 -21.97 -17.10
CA SER A 106 10.69 -22.39 -18.48
C SER A 106 10.90 -21.18 -19.39
N LYS A 107 11.96 -21.23 -20.20
CA LYS A 107 12.39 -20.13 -21.08
C LYS A 107 11.29 -19.65 -22.04
N ALA A 108 10.43 -20.56 -22.48
CA ALA A 108 9.28 -20.25 -23.35
C ALA A 108 8.22 -19.34 -22.70
N TYR A 109 8.27 -19.17 -21.39
CA TYR A 109 7.30 -18.39 -20.62
C TYR A 109 7.90 -17.10 -20.01
N TRP A 110 9.15 -16.79 -20.29
CA TRP A 110 9.80 -15.56 -19.85
C TRP A 110 9.13 -14.31 -20.44
N GLY A 111 9.24 -13.19 -19.73
CA GLY A 111 8.71 -11.89 -20.17
C GLY A 111 7.19 -11.73 -20.09
N ARG A 112 6.44 -12.75 -19.65
CA ARG A 112 4.97 -12.75 -19.60
C ARG A 112 4.37 -12.33 -18.24
N GLY A 113 5.20 -11.94 -17.27
CA GLY A 113 4.76 -11.54 -15.93
C GLY A 113 4.31 -12.69 -15.01
N LEU A 114 4.49 -13.96 -15.42
CA LEU A 114 4.03 -15.13 -14.66
C LEU A 114 4.82 -15.32 -13.35
N MET A 115 6.15 -15.09 -13.36
CA MET A 115 6.95 -15.27 -12.14
C MET A 115 6.64 -14.23 -11.07
N PRO A 116 6.51 -12.92 -11.36
CA PRO A 116 6.01 -11.96 -10.36
C PRO A 116 4.65 -12.31 -9.79
N GLU A 117 3.73 -12.86 -10.60
CA GLU A 117 2.42 -13.34 -10.15
C GLU A 117 2.54 -14.49 -9.16
N ALA A 118 3.39 -15.50 -9.46
CA ALA A 118 3.66 -16.62 -8.58
C ALA A 118 4.32 -16.18 -7.26
N VAL A 119 5.35 -15.33 -7.34
CA VAL A 119 6.08 -14.83 -6.17
C VAL A 119 5.15 -14.04 -5.24
N LYS A 120 4.30 -13.16 -5.77
CA LYS A 120 3.32 -12.43 -4.96
C LYS A 120 2.31 -13.34 -4.26
N ALA A 121 1.88 -14.44 -4.89
CA ALA A 121 1.00 -15.40 -4.25
C ALA A 121 1.70 -16.14 -3.10
N VAL A 122 2.98 -16.51 -3.27
CA VAL A 122 3.78 -17.15 -2.22
C VAL A 122 4.10 -16.17 -1.09
N ILE A 123 4.41 -14.92 -1.38
CA ILE A 123 4.61 -13.86 -0.37
C ILE A 123 3.38 -13.76 0.54
N ARG A 124 2.19 -13.65 -0.03
CA ARG A 124 0.93 -13.64 0.74
C ARG A 124 0.78 -14.88 1.61
N TYR A 125 0.98 -16.06 1.05
CA TYR A 125 0.92 -17.30 1.82
C TYR A 125 1.92 -17.31 2.98
N LEU A 126 3.16 -16.90 2.75
CA LEU A 126 4.21 -16.90 3.76
C LEU A 126 3.95 -15.88 4.88
N PHE A 127 3.42 -14.70 4.54
CA PHE A 127 3.09 -13.69 5.55
C PHE A 127 1.75 -13.96 6.24
N ASP A 128 0.70 -14.33 5.51
CA ASP A 128 -0.65 -14.43 6.05
C ASP A 128 -0.91 -15.77 6.75
N THR A 129 -0.37 -16.87 6.20
CA THR A 129 -0.63 -18.23 6.72
C THR A 129 0.52 -18.75 7.56
N VAL A 130 1.77 -18.68 7.05
CA VAL A 130 2.95 -19.19 7.78
C VAL A 130 3.41 -18.22 8.85
N GLN A 131 3.01 -16.94 8.73
CA GLN A 131 3.35 -15.88 9.68
C GLN A 131 4.87 -15.66 9.78
N LEU A 132 5.55 -15.55 8.63
CA LEU A 132 6.95 -15.13 8.59
C LEU A 132 7.07 -13.64 8.90
N ASP A 133 8.23 -13.24 9.41
CA ASP A 133 8.57 -11.85 9.67
C ASP A 133 9.28 -11.23 8.46
N PHE A 134 10.02 -12.06 7.71
CA PHE A 134 10.71 -11.63 6.50
C PHE A 134 10.87 -12.78 5.49
N ILE A 135 11.15 -12.42 4.24
CA ILE A 135 11.50 -13.31 3.15
C ILE A 135 12.77 -12.79 2.49
N LEU A 136 13.75 -13.66 2.27
CA LEU A 136 14.96 -13.38 1.50
C LEU A 136 14.82 -13.89 0.07
N VAL A 137 15.55 -13.27 -0.85
CA VAL A 137 15.70 -13.72 -2.23
C VAL A 137 17.02 -13.21 -2.79
N GLY A 138 17.78 -14.08 -3.49
CA GLY A 138 19.00 -13.70 -4.17
C GLY A 138 18.88 -13.83 -5.69
N HIS A 139 19.74 -13.10 -6.42
CA HIS A 139 19.92 -13.26 -7.85
C HIS A 139 21.36 -12.91 -8.23
N PHE A 140 21.89 -13.54 -9.27
CA PHE A 140 23.21 -13.17 -9.79
C PHE A 140 23.17 -11.76 -10.39
N ASP A 141 24.22 -10.98 -10.18
CA ASP A 141 24.33 -9.57 -10.60
C ASP A 141 24.04 -9.34 -12.09
N TRP A 142 24.39 -10.31 -12.93
CA TRP A 142 24.11 -10.32 -14.37
C TRP A 142 22.68 -10.77 -14.72
N ASN A 143 21.91 -11.40 -13.79
CA ASN A 143 20.57 -11.93 -14.04
C ASN A 143 19.49 -10.84 -13.96
N ARG A 144 19.45 -9.98 -14.98
CA ARG A 144 18.50 -8.87 -15.08
C ARG A 144 17.03 -9.28 -15.03
N GLN A 145 16.73 -10.53 -15.38
CA GLN A 145 15.34 -11.03 -15.37
C GLN A 145 14.87 -11.26 -13.94
N SER A 146 15.69 -11.93 -13.11
CA SER A 146 15.38 -12.12 -11.70
C SER A 146 15.35 -10.78 -10.95
N ALA A 147 16.30 -9.88 -11.23
CA ALA A 147 16.29 -8.53 -10.67
C ALA A 147 14.93 -7.82 -10.84
N ARG A 148 14.36 -7.87 -12.06
CA ARG A 148 13.04 -7.28 -12.34
C ARG A 148 11.88 -7.98 -11.64
N VAL A 149 11.98 -9.27 -11.37
CA VAL A 149 10.96 -9.98 -10.57
C VAL A 149 11.01 -9.51 -9.13
N ILE A 150 12.20 -9.45 -8.55
CA ILE A 150 12.48 -9.02 -7.18
C ILE A 150 11.97 -7.59 -6.97
N GLU A 151 12.33 -6.66 -7.87
CA GLU A 151 11.87 -5.27 -7.86
C GLU A 151 10.32 -5.17 -7.91
N LYS A 152 9.67 -5.90 -8.84
CA LYS A 152 8.20 -5.91 -8.99
C LYS A 152 7.46 -6.52 -7.81
N CYS A 153 8.16 -7.28 -6.95
CA CYS A 153 7.60 -7.88 -5.75
C CYS A 153 7.91 -7.10 -4.48
N GLY A 154 8.61 -5.95 -4.58
CA GLY A 154 8.84 -5.03 -3.48
C GLY A 154 10.00 -5.39 -2.56
N PHE A 155 10.89 -6.32 -2.97
CA PHE A 155 12.08 -6.63 -2.18
C PHE A 155 13.09 -5.50 -2.22
N GLN A 156 13.75 -5.26 -1.09
CA GLN A 156 14.79 -4.25 -0.92
C GLN A 156 16.17 -4.93 -0.93
N TYR A 157 17.11 -4.38 -1.68
CA TYR A 157 18.49 -4.83 -1.70
C TYR A 157 19.15 -4.67 -0.33
N ILE A 158 19.96 -5.67 0.07
CA ILE A 158 20.68 -5.65 1.35
C ILE A 158 22.19 -5.65 1.13
N LYS A 159 22.69 -6.63 0.36
CA LYS A 159 24.12 -6.86 0.19
C LYS A 159 24.42 -7.75 -1.00
N SER A 160 25.69 -7.75 -1.44
CA SER A 160 26.22 -8.71 -2.39
C SER A 160 27.05 -9.76 -1.66
N CYS A 161 26.88 -11.04 -2.04
CA CYS A 161 27.59 -12.16 -1.45
C CYS A 161 28.20 -13.06 -2.55
N PRO A 162 29.36 -13.69 -2.33
CA PRO A 162 29.83 -14.73 -3.21
C PRO A 162 28.95 -15.98 -3.10
N TYR A 163 28.61 -16.57 -4.24
CA TYR A 163 27.80 -17.79 -4.35
C TYR A 163 28.55 -18.85 -5.18
N GLU A 164 28.78 -20.01 -4.61
CA GLU A 164 29.38 -21.14 -5.31
C GLU A 164 28.32 -21.90 -6.11
N THR A 165 28.41 -21.87 -7.43
CA THR A 165 27.49 -22.57 -8.30
C THR A 165 27.73 -24.06 -8.36
N ALA A 166 26.74 -24.86 -8.71
CA ALA A 166 26.89 -26.31 -8.90
C ALA A 166 27.79 -26.67 -10.12
N TYR A 167 28.12 -25.72 -10.98
CA TYR A 167 29.04 -25.91 -12.11
C TYR A 167 30.46 -25.35 -11.84
N GLY A 168 30.75 -25.00 -10.59
CA GLY A 168 32.12 -24.74 -10.11
C GLY A 168 32.63 -23.32 -10.35
N THR A 169 31.74 -22.34 -10.63
CA THR A 169 32.11 -20.93 -10.63
C THR A 169 31.63 -20.24 -9.34
N VAL A 170 32.28 -19.13 -9.00
CA VAL A 170 31.82 -18.23 -7.94
C VAL A 170 31.18 -17.03 -8.62
N GLU A 171 29.90 -16.84 -8.39
CA GLU A 171 29.13 -15.71 -8.89
C GLU A 171 28.88 -14.70 -7.75
N HIS A 172 28.49 -13.47 -8.09
CA HIS A 172 28.00 -12.48 -7.13
C HIS A 172 26.49 -12.57 -7.04
N SER A 173 25.98 -12.95 -5.85
CA SER A 173 24.55 -12.94 -5.58
C SER A 173 24.17 -11.64 -4.90
N GLU A 174 23.26 -10.90 -5.52
CA GLU A 174 22.63 -9.70 -4.98
C GLU A 174 21.45 -10.13 -4.10
N GLU A 175 21.63 -10.01 -2.78
CA GLU A 175 20.66 -10.42 -1.78
C GLU A 175 19.66 -9.31 -1.49
N SER A 176 18.39 -9.68 -1.42
CA SER A 176 17.29 -8.77 -1.14
C SER A 176 16.37 -9.35 -0.08
N ILE A 177 15.73 -8.48 0.69
CA ILE A 177 14.80 -8.82 1.76
C ILE A 177 13.44 -8.16 1.53
N LEU A 178 12.38 -8.86 1.92
CA LEU A 178 11.06 -8.29 2.07
C LEU A 178 10.60 -8.59 3.50
N TYR A 179 10.42 -7.57 4.29
CA TYR A 179 9.79 -7.70 5.57
C TYR A 179 8.28 -7.83 5.42
N ARG A 180 7.63 -8.53 6.36
CA ARG A 180 6.17 -8.57 6.41
C ARG A 180 5.65 -7.13 6.37
N PRO A 181 4.68 -6.82 5.50
CA PRO A 181 4.01 -5.52 5.53
C PRO A 181 3.57 -5.19 6.95
N HIS A 182 3.87 -3.98 7.41
CA HIS A 182 3.58 -3.52 8.77
C HIS A 182 4.38 -4.23 9.89
N PHE A 183 5.46 -4.98 9.55
CA PHE A 183 6.33 -5.53 10.58
C PHE A 183 7.09 -4.39 11.26
N MET A 184 6.86 -4.24 12.56
CA MET A 184 7.70 -3.49 13.49
C MET A 184 8.10 -4.41 14.62
N GLU A 185 9.33 -4.28 15.11
CA GLU A 185 9.86 -5.12 16.19
C GLU A 185 8.90 -5.16 17.38
N GLY A 186 8.42 -6.35 17.71
CA GLY A 186 7.47 -6.57 18.82
C GLY A 186 5.99 -6.28 18.52
N VAL A 187 5.61 -5.94 17.27
CA VAL A 187 4.21 -5.74 16.88
C VAL A 187 3.75 -6.89 15.98
N PRO A 188 2.63 -7.58 16.26
CA PRO A 188 2.09 -8.61 15.38
C PRO A 188 1.67 -8.02 14.03
N TYR A 189 1.75 -8.83 12.97
CA TYR A 189 1.23 -8.44 11.65
C TYR A 189 -0.24 -8.01 11.75
N LEU A 190 -0.52 -6.84 11.22
CA LEU A 190 -1.87 -6.28 11.14
C LEU A 190 -2.21 -6.03 9.68
N ASN A 191 -3.39 -6.44 9.25
CA ASN A 191 -3.96 -5.95 8.00
C ASN A 191 -4.34 -4.46 8.16
N ASP A 192 -4.62 -3.77 7.04
CA ASP A 192 -4.92 -2.33 7.08
C ASP A 192 -6.04 -1.97 8.07
N THR A 193 -7.09 -2.82 8.16
CA THR A 193 -8.19 -2.63 9.13
C THR A 193 -7.70 -2.69 10.57
N GLN A 194 -6.89 -3.69 10.92
CA GLN A 194 -6.35 -3.85 12.27
C GLN A 194 -5.32 -2.77 12.60
N LEU A 195 -4.52 -2.37 11.60
CA LEU A 195 -3.55 -1.28 11.74
C LEU A 195 -4.26 0.04 12.07
N VAL A 196 -5.32 0.39 11.34
CA VAL A 196 -6.15 1.57 11.60
C VAL A 196 -6.72 1.53 13.02
N GLN A 197 -7.28 0.39 13.46
CA GLN A 197 -7.77 0.22 14.82
C GLN A 197 -6.67 0.48 15.87
N GLN A 198 -5.48 -0.07 15.66
CA GLN A 198 -4.37 0.10 16.59
C GLN A 198 -3.85 1.55 16.65
N ILE A 199 -3.69 2.21 15.50
CA ILE A 199 -3.22 3.60 15.44
C ILE A 199 -4.16 4.49 16.25
N TYR A 200 -5.45 4.45 15.92
CA TYR A 200 -6.43 5.34 16.52
C TYR A 200 -6.80 4.99 17.96
N SER A 201 -6.52 3.76 18.42
CA SER A 201 -6.65 3.44 19.84
C SER A 201 -5.64 4.19 20.75
N ARG A 202 -4.57 4.76 20.15
CA ARG A 202 -3.48 5.46 20.87
C ARG A 202 -3.44 6.97 20.56
N SER A 203 -4.24 7.46 19.61
CA SER A 203 -4.27 8.86 19.19
C SER A 203 -5.65 9.47 19.41
N ASP A 204 -5.68 10.75 19.80
CA ASP A 204 -6.91 11.52 19.89
C ASP A 204 -7.05 12.44 18.66
N GLU A 205 -7.92 12.05 17.73
CA GLU A 205 -8.21 12.82 16.53
C GLU A 205 -9.25 13.94 16.75
N SER A 206 -9.88 14.01 17.93
CA SER A 206 -11.02 14.92 18.20
C SER A 206 -10.64 16.40 18.05
N SER A 207 -9.39 16.74 18.29
CA SER A 207 -8.91 18.13 18.27
C SER A 207 -7.86 18.43 17.18
N ARG A 208 -7.39 17.42 16.44
CA ARG A 208 -6.29 17.55 15.46
C ARG A 208 -6.44 18.77 14.53
N LEU A 209 -7.59 18.93 13.95
CA LEU A 209 -7.88 19.99 12.97
C LEU A 209 -8.31 21.35 13.57
N THR A 210 -8.51 21.41 14.89
CA THR A 210 -9.16 22.59 15.49
C THR A 210 -8.41 23.19 16.69
N GLN A 211 -7.39 22.48 17.21
CA GLN A 211 -6.74 22.86 18.46
C GLN A 211 -5.91 24.14 18.37
N THR A 212 -5.23 24.37 17.24
CA THR A 212 -4.34 25.52 17.06
C THR A 212 -4.66 26.27 15.75
N LYS A 213 -4.17 27.49 15.59
CA LYS A 213 -4.30 28.23 14.32
C LYS A 213 -3.65 27.49 13.17
N ALA A 214 -2.46 26.93 13.38
CA ALA A 214 -1.77 26.18 12.34
C ALA A 214 -2.55 24.95 11.90
N SER A 215 -3.11 24.18 12.83
CA SER A 215 -3.92 22.99 12.50
C SER A 215 -5.26 23.34 11.83
N LYS A 216 -5.80 24.53 12.10
CA LYS A 216 -7.03 25.01 11.43
C LYS A 216 -6.85 25.34 9.95
N VAL A 217 -5.61 25.51 9.47
CA VAL A 217 -5.35 25.86 8.06
C VAL A 217 -5.86 24.76 7.12
N GLU A 218 -5.55 23.49 7.40
CA GLU A 218 -6.05 22.32 6.65
C GLU A 218 -7.57 22.32 6.59
N PHE A 219 -8.20 22.40 7.77
CA PHE A 219 -9.65 22.36 7.90
C PHE A 219 -10.33 23.49 7.12
N LEU A 220 -9.90 24.73 7.33
CA LEU A 220 -10.51 25.91 6.72
C LEU A 220 -10.33 25.93 5.20
N THR A 221 -9.15 25.53 4.71
CA THR A 221 -8.90 25.40 3.27
C THR A 221 -9.81 24.33 2.66
N THR A 222 -9.88 23.13 3.26
CA THR A 222 -10.69 22.02 2.78
C THR A 222 -12.19 22.38 2.77
N VAL A 223 -12.70 22.94 3.86
CA VAL A 223 -14.10 23.39 3.96
C VAL A 223 -14.45 24.36 2.84
N LYS A 224 -13.56 25.33 2.57
CA LYS A 224 -13.80 26.32 1.50
C LYS A 224 -13.94 25.66 0.12
N TYR A 225 -13.15 24.62 -0.18
CA TYR A 225 -13.28 23.87 -1.43
C TYR A 225 -14.56 23.06 -1.49
N ILE A 226 -15.01 22.48 -0.39
CA ILE A 226 -16.29 21.77 -0.33
C ILE A 226 -17.47 22.76 -0.53
N GLU A 227 -17.43 23.90 0.13
CA GLU A 227 -18.46 24.93 0.04
C GLU A 227 -18.63 25.53 -1.36
N LYS A 228 -17.59 25.52 -2.22
CA LYS A 228 -17.71 25.93 -3.64
C LYS A 228 -18.76 25.12 -4.42
N TYR A 229 -19.06 23.90 -3.99
CA TYR A 229 -19.93 22.97 -4.69
C TYR A 229 -21.23 22.66 -3.94
N LEU A 230 -21.41 23.19 -2.73
CA LEU A 230 -22.57 22.91 -1.92
C LEU A 230 -23.73 23.85 -2.27
N THR A 231 -24.91 23.26 -2.43
CA THR A 231 -26.20 24.00 -2.50
C THR A 231 -27.19 23.43 -1.47
N PRO A 232 -28.16 24.21 -1.04
CA PRO A 232 -29.14 23.75 -0.04
C PRO A 232 -29.82 22.44 -0.44
N GLY A 233 -29.94 21.52 0.51
CA GLY A 233 -30.59 20.21 0.31
C GLY A 233 -29.66 19.10 -0.19
N MET A 234 -28.41 19.39 -0.50
CA MET A 234 -27.41 18.37 -0.87
C MET A 234 -27.10 17.42 0.28
N LYS A 235 -26.76 16.18 -0.09
CA LYS A 235 -26.33 15.11 0.82
C LYS A 235 -24.83 14.89 0.73
N ILE A 236 -24.19 14.75 1.89
CA ILE A 236 -22.75 14.52 2.04
C ILE A 236 -22.55 13.14 2.64
N LEU A 237 -21.61 12.37 2.08
CA LEU A 237 -21.03 11.17 2.70
C LEU A 237 -19.59 11.47 3.12
N ASP A 238 -19.29 11.26 4.40
CA ASP A 238 -17.96 11.45 5.00
C ASP A 238 -17.37 10.07 5.31
N ILE A 239 -16.44 9.60 4.48
CA ILE A 239 -15.82 8.26 4.55
C ILE A 239 -14.46 8.38 5.25
N GLY A 240 -14.30 7.66 6.39
CA GLY A 240 -13.18 7.84 7.30
C GLY A 240 -13.36 9.10 8.13
N ALA A 241 -14.57 9.28 8.68
CA ALA A 241 -15.00 10.53 9.33
C ALA A 241 -14.20 10.89 10.59
N GLY A 242 -13.38 9.97 11.13
CA GLY A 242 -12.64 10.18 12.35
C GLY A 242 -13.55 10.54 13.52
N ALA A 243 -13.19 11.57 14.26
CA ALA A 243 -14.03 12.10 15.35
C ALA A 243 -15.15 13.05 14.87
N GLY A 244 -15.37 13.18 13.54
CA GLY A 244 -16.55 13.85 12.97
C GLY A 244 -16.42 15.33 12.69
N VAL A 245 -15.23 15.90 12.63
CA VAL A 245 -15.03 17.36 12.51
C VAL A 245 -15.73 17.95 11.28
N TYR A 246 -15.58 17.33 10.11
CA TYR A 246 -16.28 17.76 8.88
C TYR A 246 -17.76 17.42 8.95
N SER A 247 -18.12 16.24 9.43
CA SER A 247 -19.51 15.80 9.58
C SER A 247 -20.33 16.77 10.42
N PHE A 248 -19.84 17.17 11.59
CA PHE A 248 -20.53 18.14 12.47
C PHE A 248 -20.59 19.53 11.84
N TYR A 249 -19.51 19.97 11.20
CA TYR A 249 -19.48 21.29 10.57
C TYR A 249 -20.60 21.42 9.53
N PHE A 250 -20.75 20.46 8.63
CA PHE A 250 -21.77 20.53 7.58
C PHE A 250 -23.18 20.24 8.10
N SER A 251 -23.33 19.32 9.06
CA SER A 251 -24.63 19.08 9.71
C SER A 251 -25.18 20.36 10.38
N ARG A 252 -24.33 21.07 11.14
CA ARG A 252 -24.72 22.34 11.79
C ARG A 252 -24.98 23.47 10.81
N LYS A 253 -24.57 23.34 9.56
CA LYS A 253 -24.94 24.22 8.44
C LYS A 253 -26.25 23.79 7.73
N GLY A 254 -26.89 22.72 8.19
CA GLY A 254 -28.18 22.26 7.68
C GLY A 254 -28.11 21.27 6.52
N TYR A 255 -26.91 20.71 6.22
CA TYR A 255 -26.78 19.65 5.23
C TYR A 255 -27.09 18.28 5.84
N GLN A 256 -27.61 17.36 5.00
CA GLN A 256 -27.77 15.98 5.39
C GLN A 256 -26.41 15.27 5.30
N VAL A 257 -25.90 14.76 6.41
CA VAL A 257 -24.58 14.11 6.48
C VAL A 257 -24.75 12.67 6.95
N GLU A 258 -24.19 11.75 6.18
CA GLU A 258 -23.91 10.39 6.62
C GLU A 258 -22.39 10.22 6.78
N ALA A 259 -21.96 9.60 7.88
CA ALA A 259 -20.57 9.40 8.23
C ALA A 259 -20.28 7.91 8.33
N LEU A 260 -19.18 7.45 7.75
CA LEU A 260 -18.67 6.10 7.87
C LEU A 260 -17.31 6.14 8.55
N GLU A 261 -17.15 5.38 9.63
CA GLU A 261 -15.87 5.28 10.35
C GLU A 261 -15.56 3.80 10.69
N LEU A 262 -14.28 3.44 10.62
CA LEU A 262 -13.81 2.09 10.87
C LEU A 262 -13.38 1.89 12.33
N ALA A 263 -12.62 2.86 12.89
CA ALA A 263 -11.97 2.72 14.18
C ALA A 263 -12.94 2.92 15.36
N ASP A 264 -12.98 1.95 16.27
CA ASP A 264 -13.87 1.98 17.46
C ASP A 264 -13.62 3.20 18.34
N SER A 265 -12.35 3.61 18.51
CA SER A 265 -11.97 4.80 19.29
C SER A 265 -12.50 6.08 18.64
N ASN A 266 -12.39 6.23 17.32
CA ASN A 266 -12.93 7.37 16.59
C ASN A 266 -14.45 7.41 16.66
N ILE A 267 -15.13 6.27 16.54
CA ILE A 267 -16.57 6.13 16.71
C ILE A 267 -16.99 6.56 18.12
N ALA A 268 -16.26 6.16 19.15
CA ALA A 268 -16.52 6.57 20.53
C ALA A 268 -16.36 8.09 20.69
N ALA A 269 -15.26 8.66 20.15
CA ALA A 269 -15.02 10.10 20.16
C ALA A 269 -16.09 10.89 19.37
N PHE A 270 -16.52 10.37 18.22
CA PHE A 270 -17.59 10.94 17.43
C PHE A 270 -18.91 10.99 18.22
N ARG A 271 -19.31 9.84 18.82
CA ARG A 271 -20.54 9.75 19.63
C ARG A 271 -20.52 10.67 20.84
N ALA A 272 -19.37 10.85 21.47
CA ALA A 272 -19.21 11.74 22.62
C ALA A 272 -19.42 13.24 22.29
N GLN A 273 -19.27 13.61 21.01
CA GLN A 273 -19.47 14.98 20.51
C GLN A 273 -20.87 15.24 19.93
N LEU A 274 -21.68 14.19 19.72
CA LEU A 274 -23.05 14.33 19.21
C LEU A 274 -23.89 15.11 20.22
N THR A 275 -24.62 16.10 19.70
CA THR A 275 -25.63 16.84 20.44
C THR A 275 -27.00 16.54 19.86
N PRO A 276 -28.11 16.82 20.57
CA PRO A 276 -29.48 16.66 20.05
C PRO A 276 -29.80 17.47 18.78
N GLU A 277 -28.99 18.47 18.49
CA GLU A 277 -29.13 19.36 17.34
C GLU A 277 -28.43 18.80 16.08
N ASP A 278 -27.51 17.84 16.26
CA ASP A 278 -26.78 17.25 15.13
C ASP A 278 -27.62 16.20 14.39
N THR A 279 -27.74 16.36 13.08
CA THR A 279 -28.53 15.46 12.20
C THR A 279 -27.67 14.46 11.46
N VAL A 280 -26.45 14.19 11.95
CA VAL A 280 -25.51 13.25 11.33
C VAL A 280 -25.90 11.81 11.63
N VAL A 281 -25.88 10.95 10.61
CA VAL A 281 -26.06 9.51 10.77
C VAL A 281 -24.69 8.83 10.72
N LEU A 282 -24.23 8.29 11.85
CA LEU A 282 -22.95 7.60 11.96
C LEU A 282 -23.11 6.09 11.70
N HIS A 283 -22.29 5.56 10.80
CA HIS A 283 -22.20 4.15 10.49
C HIS A 283 -20.80 3.63 10.83
N GLN A 284 -20.70 2.42 11.39
CA GLN A 284 -19.44 1.69 11.46
C GLN A 284 -19.27 0.87 10.19
N GLY A 285 -18.09 0.96 9.56
CA GLY A 285 -17.82 0.20 8.34
C GLY A 285 -16.46 0.50 7.72
N ASN A 286 -16.12 -0.29 6.71
CA ASN A 286 -14.87 -0.19 5.96
C ASN A 286 -15.13 0.54 4.62
N ALA A 287 -14.26 1.46 4.26
CA ALA A 287 -14.31 2.19 2.99
C ALA A 287 -14.21 1.29 1.73
N LEU A 288 -13.75 0.05 1.89
CA LEU A 288 -13.71 -0.96 0.83
C LEU A 288 -15.07 -1.61 0.56
N ASP A 289 -16.08 -1.38 1.40
CA ASP A 289 -17.42 -1.93 1.25
C ASP A 289 -18.48 -0.86 1.65
N LEU A 290 -19.00 -0.17 0.65
CA LEU A 290 -20.07 0.80 0.81
C LEU A 290 -21.44 0.24 0.37
N SER A 291 -21.62 -1.10 0.35
CA SER A 291 -22.85 -1.79 -0.11
C SER A 291 -24.12 -1.36 0.63
N ARG A 292 -23.99 -0.83 1.85
CA ARG A 292 -25.10 -0.24 2.61
C ARG A 292 -25.69 1.01 1.97
N PHE A 293 -24.92 1.72 1.15
CA PHE A 293 -25.36 2.92 0.45
C PHE A 293 -25.73 2.57 -0.99
N ARG A 294 -26.85 3.13 -1.45
CA ARG A 294 -27.31 2.96 -2.84
C ARG A 294 -26.41 3.73 -3.78
N ASP A 295 -26.36 3.29 -5.03
CA ASP A 295 -25.72 4.01 -6.11
C ASP A 295 -26.33 5.41 -6.24
N ASP A 296 -25.55 6.38 -6.66
CA ASP A 296 -25.98 7.73 -6.99
C ASP A 296 -26.78 8.44 -5.86
N SER A 297 -26.36 8.24 -4.60
CA SER A 297 -27.10 8.72 -3.43
C SER A 297 -26.62 10.04 -2.87
N PHE A 298 -25.33 10.39 -3.08
CA PHE A 298 -24.70 11.55 -2.44
C PHE A 298 -24.24 12.58 -3.48
N ASP A 299 -24.42 13.85 -3.17
CA ASP A 299 -24.00 14.97 -4.02
C ASP A 299 -22.50 15.26 -3.82
N ILE A 300 -22.02 15.10 -2.58
CA ILE A 300 -20.62 15.26 -2.16
C ILE A 300 -20.19 14.00 -1.43
N VAL A 301 -19.01 13.47 -1.79
CA VAL A 301 -18.36 12.36 -1.10
C VAL A 301 -16.97 12.78 -0.67
N LEU A 302 -16.72 12.73 0.64
CA LEU A 302 -15.42 13.01 1.26
C LEU A 302 -14.73 11.68 1.53
N LEU A 303 -13.49 11.53 1.08
CA LEU A 303 -12.64 10.37 1.33
C LEU A 303 -11.36 10.85 2.01
N PHE A 304 -11.48 11.18 3.31
CA PHE A 304 -10.42 11.76 4.13
C PHE A 304 -9.90 10.73 5.13
N GLY A 305 -8.82 10.06 4.79
CA GLY A 305 -8.25 8.99 5.64
C GLY A 305 -7.95 7.71 4.87
N PRO A 306 -8.96 7.04 4.30
CA PRO A 306 -8.77 5.70 3.77
C PRO A 306 -7.60 5.52 2.81
N LEU A 307 -7.36 6.46 1.86
CA LEU A 307 -6.33 6.29 0.83
C LEU A 307 -4.89 6.27 1.37
N TYR A 308 -4.63 6.90 2.50
CA TYR A 308 -3.31 6.84 3.13
C TYR A 308 -3.20 5.78 4.23
N HIS A 309 -4.23 4.95 4.39
CA HIS A 309 -4.21 3.74 5.22
C HIS A 309 -4.26 2.45 4.40
N LEU A 310 -4.55 2.52 3.11
CA LEU A 310 -4.58 1.37 2.21
C LEU A 310 -3.23 1.22 1.54
N HIS A 311 -2.51 0.12 1.82
CA HIS A 311 -1.16 -0.12 1.27
C HIS A 311 -1.23 -0.75 -0.12
N SER A 312 -2.26 -1.58 -0.40
CA SER A 312 -2.49 -2.16 -1.72
C SER A 312 -3.09 -1.13 -2.67
N GLU A 313 -2.52 -1.04 -3.87
CA GLU A 313 -3.07 -0.19 -4.93
C GLU A 313 -4.44 -0.67 -5.41
N ASP A 314 -4.66 -1.99 -5.46
CA ASP A 314 -5.96 -2.57 -5.81
C ASP A 314 -7.04 -2.16 -4.82
N ASP A 315 -6.71 -2.11 -3.52
CA ASP A 315 -7.64 -1.63 -2.50
C ASP A 315 -7.90 -0.13 -2.59
N LYS A 316 -6.89 0.69 -2.92
CA LYS A 316 -7.10 2.12 -3.21
C LYS A 316 -8.06 2.32 -4.37
N LEU A 317 -7.86 1.61 -5.48
CA LEU A 317 -8.75 1.68 -6.64
C LEU A 317 -10.15 1.19 -6.32
N ARG A 318 -10.30 0.11 -5.56
CA ARG A 318 -11.58 -0.38 -5.07
C ARG A 318 -12.30 0.64 -4.18
N CYS A 319 -11.58 1.25 -3.26
CA CYS A 319 -12.12 2.29 -2.38
C CYS A 319 -12.64 3.49 -3.18
N ILE A 320 -11.86 3.95 -4.18
CA ILE A 320 -12.28 5.05 -5.08
C ILE A 320 -13.49 4.63 -5.93
N ALA A 321 -13.52 3.38 -6.41
CA ALA A 321 -14.66 2.86 -7.20
C ALA A 321 -15.97 2.84 -6.37
N GLU A 322 -15.90 2.42 -5.10
CA GLU A 322 -17.05 2.47 -4.20
C GLU A 322 -17.51 3.92 -3.92
N ALA A 323 -16.55 4.84 -3.68
CA ALA A 323 -16.86 6.26 -3.53
C ALA A 323 -17.53 6.86 -4.79
N LYS A 324 -17.03 6.50 -5.99
CA LYS A 324 -17.65 6.86 -7.29
C LYS A 324 -19.05 6.28 -7.42
N ARG A 325 -19.26 5.01 -7.05
CA ARG A 325 -20.56 4.34 -7.17
C ARG A 325 -21.64 5.08 -6.40
N VAL A 326 -21.38 5.42 -5.15
CA VAL A 326 -22.34 6.09 -4.28
C VAL A 326 -22.52 7.58 -4.57
N CYS A 327 -21.55 8.22 -5.23
CA CYS A 327 -21.62 9.60 -5.69
C CYS A 327 -22.57 9.73 -6.88
N LYS A 328 -23.41 10.76 -6.92
CA LYS A 328 -24.30 11.06 -8.07
C LYS A 328 -23.50 11.45 -9.31
N PRO A 329 -24.03 11.21 -10.53
CA PRO A 329 -23.48 11.82 -11.75
C PRO A 329 -23.37 13.34 -11.62
N GLY A 330 -22.20 13.92 -11.93
CA GLY A 330 -21.91 15.34 -11.73
C GLY A 330 -21.61 15.74 -10.27
N GLY A 331 -21.77 14.81 -9.32
CA GLY A 331 -21.39 14.99 -7.91
C GLY A 331 -19.88 15.13 -7.73
N LYS A 332 -19.45 15.59 -6.57
CA LYS A 332 -18.04 15.88 -6.30
C LYS A 332 -17.45 14.90 -5.29
N LEU A 333 -16.23 14.48 -5.59
CA LEU A 333 -15.41 13.59 -4.80
C LEU A 333 -14.20 14.36 -4.29
N PHE A 334 -13.94 14.26 -3.00
CA PHE A 334 -12.82 14.92 -2.34
C PHE A 334 -11.89 13.84 -1.75
N PHE A 335 -10.64 13.83 -2.20
CA PHE A 335 -9.65 12.85 -1.80
C PHE A 335 -8.52 13.52 -1.04
N ALA A 336 -8.19 12.99 0.14
CA ALA A 336 -7.02 13.43 0.90
C ALA A 336 -5.88 12.42 0.77
N PHE A 337 -4.65 12.96 0.66
CA PHE A 337 -3.40 12.20 0.63
C PHE A 337 -2.38 12.84 1.57
N LEU A 338 -1.42 12.04 2.05
CA LEU A 338 -0.26 12.53 2.79
C LEU A 338 0.91 12.72 1.82
N SER A 339 1.57 13.87 1.92
CA SER A 339 2.69 14.23 1.03
C SER A 339 3.98 13.54 1.46
N ASN A 340 4.64 12.87 0.53
CA ASN A 340 5.95 12.30 0.73
C ASN A 340 7.02 13.35 1.07
N ASP A 341 7.12 14.40 0.23
CA ASP A 341 8.24 15.33 0.28
C ASP A 341 8.17 16.24 1.50
N MET A 342 6.96 16.75 1.79
CA MET A 342 6.77 17.66 2.90
C MET A 342 6.87 16.98 4.27
N VAL A 343 6.49 15.71 4.36
CA VAL A 343 6.65 14.92 5.60
C VAL A 343 8.13 14.77 5.96
N ILE A 344 9.03 14.52 4.98
CA ILE A 344 10.48 14.47 5.23
C ILE A 344 10.97 15.81 5.83
N LEU A 345 10.55 16.94 5.27
CA LEU A 345 10.94 18.27 5.77
C LEU A 345 10.34 18.56 7.16
N THR A 346 9.10 18.16 7.39
CA THR A 346 8.45 18.32 8.69
C THR A 346 9.15 17.50 9.76
N MET A 347 9.51 16.25 9.47
CA MET A 347 10.25 15.39 10.40
C MET A 347 11.66 15.93 10.65
N PHE A 348 12.34 16.43 9.63
CA PHE A 348 13.63 17.10 9.79
C PHE A 348 13.53 18.33 10.69
N SER A 349 12.45 19.12 10.59
CA SER A 349 12.28 20.29 11.47
C SER A 349 12.18 19.93 12.97
N GLN A 350 11.81 18.70 13.26
CA GLN A 350 11.71 18.16 14.65
C GLN A 350 12.96 17.38 15.07
N ARG A 351 13.64 16.73 14.11
CA ARG A 351 14.82 15.87 14.34
C ARG A 351 15.93 16.27 13.36
N PRO A 352 16.96 17.01 13.81
CA PRO A 352 18.05 17.47 12.94
C PRO A 352 18.84 16.34 12.25
N ASP A 353 18.85 15.14 12.84
CA ASP A 353 19.50 13.94 12.30
C ASP A 353 18.63 13.15 11.32
N TYR A 354 17.41 13.60 11.01
CA TYR A 354 16.44 12.86 10.21
C TYR A 354 16.95 12.48 8.81
N PHE A 355 17.78 13.34 8.18
CA PHE A 355 18.36 13.01 6.87
C PHE A 355 19.35 11.83 6.90
N ILE A 356 19.89 11.49 8.08
CA ILE A 356 20.76 10.32 8.27
C ILE A 356 19.98 9.14 8.82
N ASN A 357 19.19 9.36 9.89
CA ASN A 357 18.55 8.31 10.68
C ASN A 357 17.02 8.28 10.54
N GLY A 358 16.43 8.96 9.55
CA GLY A 358 14.99 8.98 9.32
C GLY A 358 14.49 7.73 8.56
N ASP A 359 13.20 7.47 8.69
CA ASP A 359 12.51 6.32 8.11
C ASP A 359 12.07 6.64 6.67
N TYR A 360 13.02 6.65 5.75
CA TYR A 360 12.80 6.85 4.32
C TYR A 360 14.00 6.31 3.51
N ASP A 361 13.75 5.94 2.26
CA ASP A 361 14.78 5.56 1.28
C ASP A 361 15.69 6.77 0.98
N LYS A 362 16.97 6.68 1.34
CA LYS A 362 17.96 7.79 1.23
C LYS A 362 18.33 8.13 -0.22
N ASP A 363 18.18 7.17 -1.14
CA ASP A 363 18.54 7.35 -2.56
C ASP A 363 17.37 7.89 -3.38
N ARG A 364 16.14 7.46 -3.04
CA ARG A 364 14.91 7.80 -3.76
C ARG A 364 14.11 8.90 -3.07
N PHE A 365 14.44 9.26 -1.85
CA PHE A 365 13.71 10.21 -1.00
C PHE A 365 12.22 9.85 -0.86
N ARG A 366 11.94 8.55 -0.62
CA ARG A 366 10.60 8.03 -0.39
C ARG A 366 10.45 7.61 1.06
N CYS A 367 9.43 8.14 1.75
CA CYS A 367 9.07 7.70 3.08
C CYS A 367 8.70 6.21 3.06
N ASP A 368 9.00 5.51 4.14
CA ASP A 368 8.48 4.17 4.34
C ASP A 368 6.96 4.24 4.52
N ASP A 369 6.24 3.44 3.73
CA ASP A 369 4.77 3.41 3.76
C ASP A 369 4.27 2.63 4.99
N PHE A 370 4.61 3.13 6.18
CA PHE A 370 4.14 2.58 7.45
C PHE A 370 4.16 3.62 8.57
N PRO A 371 3.11 3.75 9.39
CA PRO A 371 1.79 3.12 9.25
C PRO A 371 0.89 3.81 8.23
N PHE A 372 1.37 4.88 7.62
CA PHE A 372 0.67 5.66 6.59
C PHE A 372 1.35 5.51 5.25
N VAL A 373 0.59 5.63 4.19
CA VAL A 373 1.11 5.67 2.82
C VAL A 373 1.31 7.12 2.39
N PHE A 374 2.50 7.42 1.90
CA PHE A 374 2.87 8.74 1.45
C PHE A 374 2.93 8.82 -0.07
N SER A 375 2.43 9.92 -0.63
CA SER A 375 2.30 10.11 -2.08
C SER A 375 2.87 11.45 -2.52
N THR A 376 3.51 11.48 -3.69
CA THR A 376 3.79 12.75 -4.36
C THR A 376 2.52 13.23 -5.09
N PRO A 377 2.40 14.52 -5.45
CA PRO A 377 1.31 14.98 -6.30
C PRO A 377 1.18 14.20 -7.62
N GLN A 378 2.29 13.69 -8.14
CA GLN A 378 2.32 12.88 -9.36
C GLN A 378 1.72 11.49 -9.12
N ASP A 379 2.01 10.84 -7.98
CA ASP A 379 1.41 9.55 -7.60
C ASP A 379 -0.11 9.70 -7.44
N CYS A 380 -0.56 10.77 -6.79
CA CYS A 380 -1.98 11.07 -6.63
C CYS A 380 -2.70 11.21 -7.98
N ARG A 381 -2.13 11.99 -8.92
CA ARG A 381 -2.69 12.12 -10.28
C ARG A 381 -2.75 10.78 -11.01
N ALA A 382 -1.68 9.98 -10.94
CA ALA A 382 -1.61 8.67 -11.59
C ALA A 382 -2.67 7.70 -11.04
N LEU A 383 -2.88 7.67 -9.72
CA LEU A 383 -3.92 6.84 -9.09
C LEU A 383 -5.33 7.29 -9.52
N LEU A 384 -5.62 8.59 -9.44
CA LEU A 384 -6.93 9.14 -9.79
C LEU A 384 -7.23 9.02 -11.29
N GLN A 385 -6.22 9.16 -12.15
CA GLN A 385 -6.36 8.92 -13.59
C GLN A 385 -6.72 7.45 -13.89
N ARG A 386 -6.08 6.48 -13.19
CA ARG A 386 -6.44 5.05 -13.34
C ARG A 386 -7.83 4.73 -12.78
N ALA A 387 -8.28 5.46 -11.77
CA ALA A 387 -9.63 5.37 -11.23
C ALA A 387 -10.68 6.05 -12.13
N ASP A 388 -10.26 6.64 -13.26
CA ASP A 388 -11.14 7.32 -14.22
C ASP A 388 -12.04 8.35 -13.54
N VAL A 389 -11.42 9.33 -12.83
CA VAL A 389 -12.09 10.49 -12.25
C VAL A 389 -11.52 11.77 -12.86
N LYS A 390 -12.40 12.72 -13.12
CA LYS A 390 -12.03 14.03 -13.68
C LYS A 390 -11.59 14.97 -12.55
N ILE A 391 -10.28 15.21 -12.44
CA ILE A 391 -9.72 16.14 -11.46
C ILE A 391 -10.13 17.58 -11.83
N LEU A 392 -10.67 18.31 -10.85
CA LEU A 392 -11.07 19.72 -10.97
C LEU A 392 -10.07 20.66 -10.25
N HIS A 393 -9.60 20.25 -9.06
CA HIS A 393 -8.64 21.02 -8.27
C HIS A 393 -7.60 20.10 -7.64
N GLU A 394 -6.39 20.60 -7.53
CA GLU A 394 -5.28 20.03 -6.79
C GLU A 394 -4.82 21.08 -5.78
N VAL A 395 -4.90 20.75 -4.49
CA VAL A 395 -4.82 21.74 -3.42
C VAL A 395 -3.81 21.32 -2.36
N ALA A 396 -2.88 22.22 -2.06
CA ALA A 396 -2.03 22.16 -0.87
C ALA A 396 -2.88 22.55 0.35
N ALA A 397 -3.48 21.58 1.04
CA ALA A 397 -4.55 21.84 2.02
C ALA A 397 -4.05 22.60 3.26
N ASP A 398 -2.87 22.25 3.77
CA ASP A 398 -2.26 22.91 4.92
C ASP A 398 -1.04 23.77 4.55
N GLY A 399 -0.53 23.63 3.33
CA GLY A 399 0.67 24.35 2.89
C GLY A 399 1.84 24.14 3.87
N MET A 400 2.55 25.20 4.17
CA MET A 400 3.70 25.18 5.10
C MET A 400 3.28 25.31 6.57
N SER A 401 2.01 25.10 6.93
CA SER A 401 1.52 25.44 8.27
C SER A 401 2.20 24.62 9.38
N GLU A 402 2.58 23.38 9.12
CA GLU A 402 3.30 22.56 10.12
C GLU A 402 4.74 23.06 10.33
N LEU A 403 5.46 23.43 9.29
CA LEU A 403 6.81 24.01 9.43
C LEU A 403 6.78 25.39 10.13
N LEU A 404 5.76 26.17 9.87
CA LEU A 404 5.58 27.52 10.42
C LEU A 404 4.70 27.56 11.66
N LYS A 405 4.40 26.42 12.25
CA LYS A 405 3.43 26.23 13.34
C LYS A 405 3.61 27.23 14.50
N ALA A 406 4.83 27.40 14.97
CA ALA A 406 5.12 28.31 16.05
C ALA A 406 4.69 29.77 15.69
N LYS A 407 5.09 30.23 14.50
CA LYS A 407 4.79 31.59 14.04
C LYS A 407 3.30 31.81 13.75
N ILE A 408 2.64 30.83 13.16
CA ILE A 408 1.21 30.94 12.87
C ILE A 408 0.39 30.99 14.17
N ASN A 409 0.76 30.21 15.17
CA ASN A 409 0.07 30.18 16.46
C ASN A 409 0.25 31.48 17.29
N GLU A 410 1.35 32.22 17.08
CA GLU A 410 1.58 33.55 17.67
C GLU A 410 0.77 34.68 17.03
N MET A 411 0.19 34.49 15.83
CA MET A 411 -0.57 35.51 15.14
C MET A 411 -1.81 35.97 15.91
N ASP A 412 -2.14 37.24 15.84
CA ASP A 412 -3.48 37.70 16.22
C ASP A 412 -4.53 37.28 15.16
N GLU A 413 -5.81 37.44 15.45
CA GLU A 413 -6.89 37.00 14.55
C GLU A 413 -6.85 37.73 13.20
N LYS A 414 -6.46 39.00 13.15
CA LYS A 414 -6.38 39.79 11.91
C LYS A 414 -5.24 39.30 11.04
N SER A 415 -4.07 39.04 11.62
CA SER A 415 -2.90 38.49 10.93
C SER A 415 -3.19 37.08 10.43
N PHE A 416 -3.84 36.24 11.24
CA PHE A 416 -4.23 34.89 10.85
C PHE A 416 -5.24 34.89 9.70
N ALA A 417 -6.25 35.77 9.74
CA ALA A 417 -7.19 35.92 8.62
C ALA A 417 -6.48 36.32 7.31
N GLN A 418 -5.45 37.20 7.39
CA GLN A 418 -4.67 37.57 6.23
C GLN A 418 -3.76 36.42 5.74
N TYR A 419 -3.22 35.63 6.68
CA TYR A 419 -2.48 34.42 6.34
C TYR A 419 -3.35 33.40 5.60
N LEU A 420 -4.58 33.17 6.04
CA LEU A 420 -5.52 32.28 5.33
C LEU A 420 -5.80 32.74 3.91
N ARG A 421 -5.96 34.05 3.68
CA ARG A 421 -6.11 34.60 2.31
C ARG A 421 -4.87 34.38 1.46
N PHE A 422 -3.69 34.43 2.06
CA PHE A 422 -2.43 34.12 1.37
C PHE A 422 -2.31 32.63 1.07
N GLN A 423 -2.71 31.75 2.00
CA GLN A 423 -2.79 30.32 1.79
C GLN A 423 -3.73 29.99 0.61
N GLU A 424 -4.91 30.60 0.55
CA GLU A 424 -5.83 30.47 -0.56
C GLU A 424 -5.25 30.89 -1.92
N TYR A 425 -4.43 31.91 -1.93
CA TYR A 425 -3.73 32.36 -3.13
C TYR A 425 -2.65 31.38 -3.58
N LEU A 426 -2.04 30.65 -2.64
CA LEU A 426 -0.94 29.72 -2.94
C LEU A 426 -1.42 28.29 -3.23
N CYS A 427 -2.49 27.85 -2.60
CA CYS A 427 -2.79 26.42 -2.44
C CYS A 427 -3.05 25.63 -3.75
N GLU A 428 -3.43 26.30 -4.85
CA GLU A 428 -3.57 25.67 -6.18
C GLU A 428 -2.38 25.93 -7.11
N LYS A 429 -1.34 26.65 -6.65
CA LYS A 429 -0.17 26.87 -7.49
C LYS A 429 0.67 25.60 -7.59
N PRO A 430 0.98 25.09 -8.80
CA PRO A 430 1.75 23.85 -8.97
C PRO A 430 3.09 23.87 -8.21
N GLU A 431 3.72 25.03 -8.09
CA GLU A 431 4.99 25.23 -7.41
C GLU A 431 4.90 25.03 -5.90
N PHE A 432 3.70 25.13 -5.33
CA PHE A 432 3.45 24.98 -3.88
C PHE A 432 2.71 23.71 -3.51
N LEU A 433 2.24 22.94 -4.47
CA LEU A 433 1.46 21.73 -4.19
C LEU A 433 2.27 20.72 -3.37
N GLY A 434 3.55 20.52 -3.70
CA GLY A 434 4.46 19.67 -2.93
C GLY A 434 4.90 20.24 -1.57
N ALA A 435 4.57 21.50 -1.26
CA ALA A 435 4.89 22.18 0.00
C ALA A 435 3.74 22.09 1.02
N SER A 436 3.05 20.96 1.10
CA SER A 436 1.92 20.70 1.99
C SER A 436 2.00 19.27 2.52
N ASN A 437 1.76 19.05 3.82
CA ASN A 437 1.68 17.69 4.35
C ASN A 437 0.42 16.97 3.90
N HIS A 438 -0.69 17.71 3.76
CA HIS A 438 -1.97 17.19 3.29
C HIS A 438 -2.29 17.75 1.91
N LEU A 439 -2.49 16.84 0.96
CA LEU A 439 -2.91 17.15 -0.41
C LEU A 439 -4.41 16.84 -0.54
N LEU A 440 -5.17 17.80 -1.06
CA LEU A 440 -6.58 17.62 -1.36
C LEU A 440 -6.78 17.64 -2.87
N PHE A 441 -7.37 16.58 -3.40
CA PHE A 441 -7.81 16.49 -4.79
C PHE A 441 -9.31 16.54 -4.86
N VAL A 442 -9.85 17.46 -5.63
CA VAL A 442 -11.30 17.57 -5.89
C VAL A 442 -11.55 17.04 -7.29
N ALA A 443 -12.47 16.10 -7.40
CA ALA A 443 -12.84 15.50 -8.67
C ALA A 443 -14.35 15.46 -8.88
N GLU A 444 -14.75 15.19 -10.12
CA GLU A 444 -16.14 15.06 -10.54
C GLU A 444 -16.42 13.65 -11.07
N LYS A 445 -17.51 13.04 -10.64
CA LYS A 445 -18.04 11.86 -11.31
C LYS A 445 -18.67 12.29 -12.63
N GLU A 446 -18.15 11.80 -13.74
CA GLU A 446 -18.70 12.12 -15.06
C GLU A 446 -20.18 11.73 -15.19
N THR A 447 -20.91 12.53 -15.92
CA THR A 447 -22.30 12.20 -16.32
C THR A 447 -22.25 11.24 -17.49
N SER A 448 -22.89 10.07 -17.37
CA SER A 448 -23.01 9.15 -18.50
C SER A 448 -23.63 9.84 -19.73
N PRO A 449 -23.14 9.56 -20.94
CA PRO A 449 -23.64 10.20 -22.17
C PRO A 449 -25.13 9.96 -22.49
N GLU A 450 -25.77 9.02 -21.79
CA GLU A 450 -27.16 8.60 -22.07
C GLU A 450 -28.24 9.48 -21.40
N THR A 451 -27.87 10.54 -20.68
CA THR A 451 -28.82 11.42 -19.94
C THR A 451 -28.84 12.86 -20.48
N ARG A 452 -28.55 13.07 -21.76
CA ARG A 452 -28.78 14.37 -22.44
C ARG A 452 -29.96 14.31 -23.36
#